data_3b24caf91b933dddf4fee905c2ada065
#
_entry.id   3b24caf91b933dddf4fee905c2ada065
#
_cell.length_a   1.000
_cell.length_b   1.000
_cell.length_c   1.000
_cell.angle_alpha   90.00
_cell.angle_beta   90.00
_cell.angle_gamma   90.00
#
_symmetry.space_group_name_H-M   'P 1'
#
loop_
_entity.id
_entity.type
_entity.pdbx_description
1 polymer ?
#
loop_
_entity_poly.entity_id
_entity_poly.type
_entity_poly.pdbx_seq_one_letter_code
_entity_poly.pdbx_strand_id
1 'polypeptide(L)'
;MKNLKLMALAASTAAALMLGAGVASANNVVTVNTVQIFGTVDPAKINDYTEYMAGVNLYEALTTLDGSGAIQPLLSESWSTSSDGLTWTFKLKKGATFQDGSPIEAKDVVWSVNRLLAINEGPSYLFEGVLSEGSVTEIDSSTVQFKLEKTYAPFLTTTPILFVVNSDLAKENAGDGDQWAQDYIANNSIGAGAFYLDSWERGAGMTIKAYEGYHLGWSDTGIDEVRFVVTNEEATVKALAASGELSMSSDAQAQETYDSIGALSDYRIEKYSTATNFYLKLNNSIAPTDDVNIRKAIAYATDYDTIRDVILPGAPLTGPMPPIFADAYPDDIQPPSFDLAKAKEFVDSSSYAGKGPIDIEVMYVAGLAFEEEIGLLLKSVLDTIGFNTILKPEPWNRMTELAGDVNTTPAINQVFYGATYPSPDTFFFTQYHSRAKGTWASMEWLLDDEVDAMIDEARTISDVDRQNEIYKALQRKLVEDQSDVFVLTQQSQQAFHKCLQGFTWVPMQSFEFNFHTMQWVCD
;
A
#
# COMPACT_ATOMS: atom_id res chain seq x y z
N MET A 1 60.09 -50.01 -51.69
CA MET A 1 59.61 -50.56 -52.99
C MET A 1 58.15 -50.12 -53.13
N LYS A 2 57.92 -49.33 -54.15
CA LYS A 2 56.74 -49.28 -55.04
C LYS A 2 55.41 -48.86 -54.39
N ASN A 3 55.00 -47.65 -54.68
CA ASN A 3 54.12 -47.22 -55.81
C ASN A 3 52.66 -47.28 -55.38
N LEU A 4 51.73 -46.43 -55.70
CA LEU A 4 51.58 -45.37 -56.69
C LEU A 4 50.15 -44.82 -56.50
N LYS A 5 50.02 -43.55 -56.59
CA LYS A 5 48.85 -42.74 -57.07
C LYS A 5 47.46 -43.38 -57.21
N LEU A 6 46.44 -42.70 -56.71
CA LEU A 6 45.40 -42.17 -57.63
C LEU A 6 44.62 -41.02 -56.96
N MET A 7 44.55 -39.94 -57.72
CA MET A 7 43.64 -38.82 -57.49
C MET A 7 42.20 -39.24 -57.87
N ALA A 8 41.22 -38.83 -57.07
CA ALA A 8 39.89 -38.72 -57.58
C ALA A 8 39.21 -37.46 -56.92
N LEU A 9 38.82 -36.56 -57.75
CA LEU A 9 37.99 -35.43 -57.58
C LEU A 9 36.65 -35.82 -56.96
N ALA A 10 36.23 -35.19 -55.90
CA ALA A 10 34.82 -35.17 -55.52
C ALA A 10 34.44 -33.83 -54.94
N ALA A 11 33.43 -33.29 -55.52
CA ALA A 11 32.84 -31.95 -55.41
C ALA A 11 32.51 -31.45 -53.99
N SER A 12 32.84 -30.20 -53.77
CA SER A 12 32.38 -29.33 -52.72
C SER A 12 30.85 -29.25 -52.68
N THR A 13 30.27 -29.70 -51.59
CA THR A 13 28.97 -29.23 -51.11
C THR A 13 29.20 -28.52 -49.77
N ALA A 14 29.42 -27.22 -49.85
CA ALA A 14 29.32 -26.34 -48.68
C ALA A 14 27.86 -26.25 -48.28
N ALA A 15 27.44 -27.06 -47.31
CA ALA A 15 26.22 -26.84 -46.56
C ALA A 15 26.48 -25.64 -45.63
N ALA A 16 26.01 -24.50 -45.99
CA ALA A 16 25.90 -23.34 -45.10
C ALA A 16 24.93 -23.72 -43.97
N LEU A 17 25.47 -24.14 -42.85
CA LEU A 17 24.77 -24.06 -41.57
C LEU A 17 24.63 -22.58 -41.25
N MET A 18 23.48 -21.99 -41.62
CA MET A 18 22.98 -20.78 -40.96
C MET A 18 22.66 -21.17 -39.53
N LEU A 19 23.63 -21.03 -38.65
CA LEU A 19 23.38 -20.82 -37.24
C LEU A 19 22.60 -19.49 -37.18
N GLY A 20 21.30 -19.61 -37.10
CA GLY A 20 20.47 -18.53 -36.57
C GLY A 20 20.97 -18.30 -35.15
N ALA A 21 21.86 -17.31 -34.97
CA ALA A 21 22.03 -16.69 -33.68
C ALA A 21 20.67 -16.13 -33.32
N GLY A 22 19.89 -16.89 -32.58
CA GLY A 22 18.81 -16.32 -31.79
C GLY A 22 19.49 -15.27 -30.93
N VAL A 23 19.22 -14.02 -31.21
CA VAL A 23 19.51 -12.94 -30.28
C VAL A 23 18.78 -13.37 -29.01
N ALA A 24 19.52 -13.84 -28.00
CA ALA A 24 18.97 -13.97 -26.67
C ALA A 24 18.51 -12.56 -26.33
N SER A 25 17.21 -12.34 -26.32
CA SER A 25 16.64 -11.11 -25.80
C SER A 25 17.21 -10.99 -24.39
N ALA A 26 17.93 -9.92 -24.11
CA ALA A 26 18.34 -9.65 -22.75
C ALA A 26 17.06 -9.51 -21.95
N ASN A 27 16.89 -10.29 -20.89
CA ASN A 27 15.74 -10.18 -20.02
C ASN A 27 15.70 -8.77 -19.40
N ASN A 28 14.57 -8.09 -19.53
CA ASN A 28 14.35 -6.79 -18.91
C ASN A 28 14.06 -7.00 -17.41
N VAL A 29 15.14 -6.99 -16.61
CA VAL A 29 15.06 -7.21 -15.16
C VAL A 29 15.03 -5.88 -14.42
N VAL A 30 14.06 -5.74 -13.54
CA VAL A 30 13.91 -4.59 -12.65
C VAL A 30 14.21 -4.99 -11.22
N THR A 31 15.17 -4.33 -10.57
CA THR A 31 15.47 -4.51 -9.16
C THR A 31 14.93 -3.33 -8.36
N VAL A 32 14.04 -3.62 -7.43
CA VAL A 32 13.35 -2.63 -6.58
C VAL A 32 13.82 -2.79 -5.15
N ASN A 33 14.35 -1.73 -4.56
CA ASN A 33 14.61 -1.72 -3.13
C ASN A 33 13.33 -1.44 -2.35
N THR A 34 13.05 -2.24 -1.33
CA THR A 34 12.01 -2.00 -0.33
C THR A 34 12.61 -1.97 1.07
N VAL A 35 11.99 -1.25 2.00
CA VAL A 35 12.47 -1.13 3.39
C VAL A 35 11.68 -2.01 4.36
N GLN A 36 10.57 -2.57 3.94
CA GLN A 36 9.70 -3.40 4.75
C GLN A 36 9.65 -4.84 4.20
N ILE A 37 9.46 -5.80 5.11
CA ILE A 37 9.37 -7.22 4.80
C ILE A 37 7.95 -7.53 4.28
N PHE A 38 7.86 -8.30 3.19
CA PHE A 38 6.59 -8.89 2.74
C PHE A 38 6.10 -9.89 3.79
N GLY A 39 4.94 -9.64 4.37
CA GLY A 39 4.32 -10.52 5.36
C GLY A 39 3.61 -11.69 4.71
N THR A 40 2.84 -11.42 3.66
CA THR A 40 2.04 -12.39 2.93
C THR A 40 1.93 -12.04 1.44
N VAL A 41 1.59 -13.04 0.63
CA VAL A 41 1.10 -12.88 -0.75
C VAL A 41 -0.35 -13.37 -0.89
N ASP A 42 -0.98 -13.79 0.20
CA ASP A 42 -2.38 -14.22 0.20
C ASP A 42 -3.31 -13.00 0.08
N PRO A 43 -4.07 -12.85 -1.02
CA PRO A 43 -4.87 -11.66 -1.27
C PRO A 43 -6.01 -11.44 -0.25
N ALA A 44 -6.39 -12.45 0.52
CA ALA A 44 -7.36 -12.29 1.60
C ALA A 44 -6.72 -11.80 2.93
N LYS A 45 -5.39 -11.64 2.96
CA LYS A 45 -4.63 -11.23 4.14
C LYS A 45 -3.78 -9.98 3.91
N ILE A 46 -3.57 -9.58 2.64
CA ILE A 46 -2.85 -8.35 2.28
C ILE A 46 -3.51 -7.14 2.95
N ASN A 47 -2.71 -6.33 3.66
CA ASN A 47 -3.22 -5.16 4.36
C ASN A 47 -2.27 -3.96 4.40
N ASP A 48 -1.03 -4.08 3.91
CA ASP A 48 -0.05 -3.00 3.94
C ASP A 48 0.56 -2.69 2.56
N TYR A 49 1.32 -1.57 2.50
CA TYR A 49 1.94 -1.03 1.30
C TYR A 49 2.82 -2.06 0.57
N THR A 50 3.69 -2.79 1.32
CA THR A 50 4.63 -3.73 0.71
C THR A 50 3.90 -4.94 0.14
N GLU A 51 2.90 -5.44 0.84
CA GLU A 51 2.10 -6.59 0.42
C GLU A 51 1.29 -6.26 -0.85
N TYR A 52 0.67 -5.06 -0.93
CA TYR A 52 0.01 -4.59 -2.15
C TYR A 52 0.98 -4.41 -3.31
N MET A 53 2.25 -4.02 -3.07
CA MET A 53 3.28 -3.91 -4.11
C MET A 53 3.50 -5.24 -4.84
N ALA A 54 3.45 -6.38 -4.13
CA ALA A 54 3.43 -7.69 -4.76
C ALA A 54 2.05 -8.03 -5.32
N GLY A 55 0.99 -7.79 -4.56
CA GLY A 55 -0.38 -8.17 -4.86
C GLY A 55 -0.89 -7.66 -6.20
N VAL A 56 -0.65 -6.39 -6.53
CA VAL A 56 -1.08 -5.76 -7.80
C VAL A 56 -0.42 -6.36 -9.05
N ASN A 57 0.65 -7.10 -8.88
CA ASN A 57 1.36 -7.80 -9.95
C ASN A 57 0.98 -9.29 -10.04
N LEU A 58 0.70 -9.91 -8.90
CA LEU A 58 0.38 -11.35 -8.80
C LEU A 58 -1.10 -11.64 -9.09
N TYR A 59 -1.98 -10.69 -8.79
CA TYR A 59 -3.43 -10.84 -8.86
C TYR A 59 -4.07 -9.72 -9.67
N GLU A 60 -5.27 -9.98 -10.14
CA GLU A 60 -6.17 -8.98 -10.71
C GLU A 60 -7.52 -8.98 -10.02
N ALA A 61 -8.20 -7.83 -10.08
CA ALA A 61 -9.55 -7.63 -9.61
C ALA A 61 -10.51 -7.35 -10.79
N LEU A 62 -11.79 -7.15 -10.51
CA LEU A 62 -12.77 -6.81 -11.54
C LEU A 62 -12.46 -5.47 -12.23
N THR A 63 -11.90 -4.55 -11.48
CA THR A 63 -11.55 -3.19 -11.93
C THR A 63 -10.12 -2.83 -11.48
N THR A 64 -9.58 -1.78 -12.06
CA THR A 64 -8.30 -1.17 -11.70
C THR A 64 -8.44 0.36 -11.72
N LEU A 65 -7.32 1.08 -11.68
CA LEU A 65 -7.24 2.53 -11.71
C LEU A 65 -6.36 2.99 -12.87
N ASP A 66 -6.67 4.15 -13.41
CA ASP A 66 -5.71 4.89 -14.23
C ASP A 66 -4.87 5.85 -13.36
N GLY A 67 -3.91 6.54 -13.98
CA GLY A 67 -3.02 7.48 -13.28
C GLY A 67 -3.72 8.67 -12.60
N SER A 68 -5.00 8.92 -12.90
CA SER A 68 -5.81 9.93 -12.23
C SER A 68 -6.58 9.39 -11.01
N GLY A 69 -6.55 8.08 -10.78
CA GLY A 69 -7.37 7.40 -9.77
C GLY A 69 -8.78 7.05 -10.23
N ALA A 70 -9.10 7.24 -11.53
CA ALA A 70 -10.41 6.86 -12.04
C ALA A 70 -10.51 5.34 -12.25
N ILE A 71 -11.65 4.76 -11.84
CA ILE A 71 -11.90 3.32 -11.95
C ILE A 71 -11.97 2.91 -13.43
N GLN A 72 -11.21 1.89 -13.79
CA GLN A 72 -11.10 1.32 -15.12
C GLN A 72 -11.49 -0.16 -15.14
N PRO A 73 -12.01 -0.69 -16.26
CA PRO A 73 -12.22 -2.12 -16.47
C PRO A 73 -10.90 -2.91 -16.42
N LEU A 74 -10.86 -4.05 -15.68
CA LEU A 74 -9.72 -4.99 -15.69
C LEU A 74 -10.20 -6.40 -16.03
N LEU A 75 -10.56 -7.27 -15.08
CA LEU A 75 -11.18 -8.56 -15.39
C LEU A 75 -12.65 -8.42 -15.84
N SER A 76 -13.33 -7.35 -15.45
CA SER A 76 -14.64 -7.02 -16.03
C SER A 76 -14.49 -6.12 -17.27
N GLU A 77 -15.35 -6.33 -18.28
CA GLU A 77 -15.47 -5.41 -19.43
C GLU A 77 -16.44 -4.25 -19.14
N SER A 78 -17.39 -4.46 -18.22
CA SER A 78 -18.41 -3.47 -17.85
C SER A 78 -19.10 -3.85 -16.55
N TRP A 79 -19.76 -2.87 -15.95
CA TRP A 79 -20.62 -3.06 -14.79
C TRP A 79 -21.86 -2.17 -14.84
N SER A 80 -22.86 -2.52 -14.04
CA SER A 80 -24.07 -1.72 -13.82
C SER A 80 -24.57 -1.87 -12.40
N THR A 81 -25.31 -0.88 -11.92
CA THR A 81 -25.95 -0.92 -10.60
C THR A 81 -27.44 -0.71 -10.73
N SER A 82 -28.21 -1.31 -9.80
CA SER A 82 -29.64 -1.05 -9.66
C SER A 82 -29.93 0.36 -9.15
N SER A 83 -31.13 0.86 -9.36
CA SER A 83 -31.52 2.22 -8.95
C SER A 83 -31.48 2.48 -7.45
N ASP A 84 -31.53 1.42 -6.64
CA ASP A 84 -31.40 1.48 -5.17
C ASP A 84 -29.95 1.35 -4.69
N GLY A 85 -28.99 1.14 -5.63
CA GLY A 85 -27.57 0.99 -5.32
C GLY A 85 -27.19 -0.34 -4.65
N LEU A 86 -28.14 -1.27 -4.48
CA LEU A 86 -27.94 -2.50 -3.73
C LEU A 86 -27.45 -3.68 -4.58
N THR A 87 -27.68 -3.64 -5.90
CA THR A 87 -27.29 -4.75 -6.78
C THR A 87 -26.32 -4.26 -7.84
N TRP A 88 -25.12 -4.84 -7.84
CA TRP A 88 -24.06 -4.56 -8.80
C TRP A 88 -23.84 -5.79 -9.68
N THR A 89 -23.80 -5.61 -10.98
CA THR A 89 -23.58 -6.70 -11.95
C THR A 89 -22.35 -6.39 -12.77
N PHE A 90 -21.37 -7.29 -12.75
CA PHE A 90 -20.13 -7.19 -13.52
C PHE A 90 -20.11 -8.26 -14.60
N LYS A 91 -19.67 -7.87 -15.79
CA LYS A 91 -19.51 -8.75 -16.93
C LYS A 91 -18.02 -8.98 -17.18
N LEU A 92 -17.59 -10.23 -17.13
CA LEU A 92 -16.17 -10.59 -17.26
C LEU A 92 -15.71 -10.51 -18.71
N LYS A 93 -14.44 -10.14 -18.90
CA LYS A 93 -13.76 -10.19 -20.19
C LYS A 93 -13.59 -11.63 -20.64
N LYS A 94 -13.77 -11.84 -21.94
CA LYS A 94 -13.53 -13.16 -22.55
C LYS A 94 -12.04 -13.36 -22.81
N GLY A 95 -11.56 -14.56 -22.54
CA GLY A 95 -10.19 -14.99 -22.87
C GLY A 95 -9.13 -14.59 -21.85
N ALA A 96 -9.48 -13.95 -20.74
CA ALA A 96 -8.59 -13.80 -19.61
C ALA A 96 -8.37 -15.16 -18.93
N THR A 97 -7.14 -15.45 -18.53
CA THR A 97 -6.73 -16.70 -17.89
C THR A 97 -5.94 -16.45 -16.62
N PHE A 98 -6.02 -17.41 -15.72
CA PHE A 98 -5.05 -17.49 -14.60
C PHE A 98 -3.66 -17.85 -15.11
N GLN A 99 -2.66 -17.72 -14.24
CA GLN A 99 -1.25 -18.00 -14.55
C GLN A 99 -0.97 -19.47 -14.92
N ASP A 100 -1.86 -20.40 -14.58
CA ASP A 100 -1.82 -21.80 -15.03
C ASP A 100 -2.45 -22.03 -16.41
N GLY A 101 -3.01 -20.99 -17.04
CA GLY A 101 -3.68 -21.02 -18.33
C GLY A 101 -5.17 -21.41 -18.27
N SER A 102 -5.72 -21.70 -17.09
CA SER A 102 -7.16 -21.97 -16.93
C SER A 102 -7.99 -20.69 -17.08
N PRO A 103 -9.24 -20.78 -17.61
CA PRO A 103 -10.09 -19.62 -17.82
C PRO A 103 -10.57 -19.03 -16.49
N ILE A 104 -10.74 -17.70 -16.46
CA ILE A 104 -11.36 -17.01 -15.35
C ILE A 104 -12.87 -16.99 -15.56
N GLU A 105 -13.61 -17.45 -14.57
CA GLU A 105 -15.07 -17.54 -14.61
C GLU A 105 -15.71 -16.85 -13.39
N ALA A 106 -16.99 -16.54 -13.46
CA ALA A 106 -17.75 -15.90 -12.38
C ALA A 106 -17.68 -16.68 -11.05
N LYS A 107 -17.59 -18.02 -11.11
CA LYS A 107 -17.39 -18.89 -9.93
C LYS A 107 -16.14 -18.53 -9.12
N ASP A 108 -15.07 -18.08 -9.80
CA ASP A 108 -13.80 -17.72 -9.16
C ASP A 108 -13.93 -16.41 -8.37
N VAL A 109 -14.67 -15.45 -8.92
CA VAL A 109 -15.01 -14.21 -8.21
C VAL A 109 -15.86 -14.51 -6.98
N VAL A 110 -16.89 -15.34 -7.12
CA VAL A 110 -17.76 -15.77 -6.02
C VAL A 110 -16.94 -16.43 -4.92
N TRP A 111 -16.06 -17.36 -5.29
CA TRP A 111 -15.22 -18.08 -4.32
C TRP A 111 -14.23 -17.14 -3.62
N SER A 112 -13.59 -16.23 -4.36
CA SER A 112 -12.60 -15.30 -3.83
C SER A 112 -13.21 -14.36 -2.80
N VAL A 113 -14.40 -13.81 -3.07
CA VAL A 113 -15.09 -12.94 -2.12
C VAL A 113 -15.57 -13.72 -0.90
N ASN A 114 -16.15 -14.90 -1.06
CA ASN A 114 -16.55 -15.74 0.07
C ASN A 114 -15.35 -16.15 0.93
N ARG A 115 -14.21 -16.45 0.30
CA ARG A 115 -12.96 -16.71 0.99
C ARG A 115 -12.49 -15.52 1.83
N LEU A 116 -12.48 -14.32 1.24
CA LEU A 116 -12.11 -13.08 1.94
C LEU A 116 -12.97 -12.89 3.20
N LEU A 117 -14.29 -13.00 3.05
CA LEU A 117 -15.23 -12.84 4.16
C LEU A 117 -15.07 -13.92 5.24
N ALA A 118 -14.78 -15.16 4.84
CA ALA A 118 -14.63 -16.29 5.78
C ALA A 118 -13.32 -16.24 6.56
N ILE A 119 -12.22 -15.81 5.91
CA ILE A 119 -10.91 -15.62 6.57
C ILE A 119 -10.98 -14.44 7.54
N ASN A 120 -11.69 -13.37 7.15
CA ASN A 120 -11.91 -12.18 7.97
C ASN A 120 -10.60 -11.49 8.40
N GLU A 121 -9.65 -11.43 7.47
CA GLU A 121 -8.38 -10.71 7.60
C GLU A 121 -8.23 -9.74 6.41
N GLY A 122 -7.09 -9.04 6.30
CA GLY A 122 -6.81 -8.13 5.19
C GLY A 122 -7.94 -7.11 4.96
N PRO A 123 -8.39 -6.90 3.73
CA PRO A 123 -9.40 -5.89 3.41
C PRO A 123 -10.85 -6.29 3.75
N SER A 124 -11.09 -7.44 4.40
CA SER A 124 -12.44 -7.93 4.72
C SER A 124 -13.27 -6.94 5.56
N TYR A 125 -12.62 -6.20 6.47
CA TYR A 125 -13.27 -5.22 7.35
C TYR A 125 -14.01 -4.10 6.59
N LEU A 126 -13.63 -3.81 5.33
CA LEU A 126 -14.30 -2.83 4.47
C LEU A 126 -15.72 -3.26 4.10
N PHE A 127 -15.96 -4.57 4.06
CA PHE A 127 -17.20 -5.19 3.62
C PHE A 127 -18.08 -5.70 4.76
N GLU A 128 -17.67 -5.50 6.01
CA GLU A 128 -18.46 -5.90 7.18
C GLU A 128 -19.83 -5.20 7.20
N GLY A 129 -20.91 -6.00 7.29
CA GLY A 129 -22.29 -5.50 7.19
C GLY A 129 -22.65 -4.90 5.83
N VAL A 130 -21.82 -5.15 4.79
CA VAL A 130 -22.08 -4.79 3.38
C VAL A 130 -22.22 -6.04 2.55
N LEU A 131 -21.33 -7.01 2.74
CA LEU A 131 -21.36 -8.33 2.11
C LEU A 131 -21.40 -9.41 3.19
N SER A 132 -22.08 -10.51 2.88
CA SER A 132 -22.11 -11.74 3.68
C SER A 132 -22.02 -12.96 2.77
N GLU A 133 -21.95 -14.15 3.33
CA GLU A 133 -22.01 -15.39 2.56
C GLU A 133 -23.28 -15.42 1.69
N GLY A 134 -23.11 -15.65 0.39
CA GLY A 134 -24.20 -15.63 -0.58
C GLY A 134 -24.56 -14.25 -1.14
N SER A 135 -23.92 -13.17 -0.69
CA SER A 135 -24.08 -11.85 -1.30
C SER A 135 -23.56 -11.78 -2.73
N VAL A 136 -22.64 -12.64 -3.11
CA VAL A 136 -22.07 -12.72 -4.45
C VAL A 136 -22.50 -13.99 -5.12
N THR A 137 -23.05 -13.88 -6.34
CA THR A 137 -23.62 -15.02 -7.07
C THR A 137 -23.19 -15.01 -8.54
N GLU A 138 -22.96 -16.19 -9.07
CA GLU A 138 -22.77 -16.43 -10.49
C GLU A 138 -24.15 -16.40 -11.18
N ILE A 139 -24.31 -15.53 -12.18
CA ILE A 139 -25.52 -15.52 -13.05
C ILE A 139 -25.30 -16.46 -14.24
N ASP A 140 -24.12 -16.41 -14.82
CA ASP A 140 -23.56 -17.33 -15.80
C ASP A 140 -22.03 -17.30 -15.69
N SER A 141 -21.32 -18.15 -16.46
CA SER A 141 -19.85 -18.25 -16.35
C SER A 141 -19.10 -16.94 -16.58
N SER A 142 -19.72 -15.91 -17.16
CA SER A 142 -19.13 -14.62 -17.48
C SER A 142 -19.80 -13.44 -16.77
N THR A 143 -20.79 -13.69 -15.91
CA THR A 143 -21.56 -12.63 -15.24
C THR A 143 -21.67 -12.91 -13.75
N VAL A 144 -21.14 -11.99 -12.93
CA VAL A 144 -21.22 -12.06 -11.48
C VAL A 144 -22.08 -10.91 -10.94
N GLN A 145 -22.86 -11.20 -9.92
CA GLN A 145 -23.72 -10.22 -9.26
C GLN A 145 -23.42 -10.14 -7.78
N PHE A 146 -23.25 -8.90 -7.28
CA PHE A 146 -23.13 -8.56 -5.88
C PHE A 146 -24.45 -7.96 -5.41
N LYS A 147 -25.01 -8.49 -4.34
CA LYS A 147 -26.16 -7.94 -3.64
C LYS A 147 -25.75 -7.45 -2.27
N LEU A 148 -25.65 -6.14 -2.12
CA LEU A 148 -25.25 -5.50 -0.88
C LEU A 148 -26.39 -5.57 0.15
N GLU A 149 -26.07 -5.75 1.42
CA GLU A 149 -27.03 -5.74 2.53
C GLU A 149 -27.56 -4.35 2.83
N LYS A 150 -26.76 -3.32 2.53
CA LYS A 150 -27.11 -1.90 2.65
C LYS A 150 -26.41 -1.10 1.56
N THR A 151 -26.88 0.10 1.27
CA THR A 151 -26.19 1.03 0.38
C THR A 151 -24.77 1.26 0.91
N TYR A 152 -23.81 1.15 0.01
CA TYR A 152 -22.39 1.36 0.31
C TYR A 152 -21.78 2.20 -0.82
N ALA A 153 -21.72 3.49 -0.61
CA ALA A 153 -21.27 4.45 -1.61
C ALA A 153 -19.85 4.16 -2.14
N PRO A 154 -18.84 3.74 -1.30
CA PRO A 154 -17.51 3.40 -1.79
C PRO A 154 -17.42 2.07 -2.55
N PHE A 155 -18.49 1.27 -2.72
CA PHE A 155 -18.40 -0.09 -3.25
C PHE A 155 -17.55 -0.20 -4.52
N LEU A 156 -17.82 0.62 -5.53
CA LEU A 156 -17.07 0.55 -6.78
C LEU A 156 -15.58 0.90 -6.60
N THR A 157 -15.26 1.85 -5.73
CA THR A 157 -13.87 2.26 -5.46
C THR A 157 -13.10 1.23 -4.63
N THR A 158 -13.78 0.29 -3.98
CA THR A 158 -13.16 -0.83 -3.27
C THR A 158 -12.98 -2.08 -4.13
N THR A 159 -13.58 -2.14 -5.34
CA THR A 159 -13.45 -3.33 -6.20
C THR A 159 -12.03 -3.60 -6.73
N PRO A 160 -11.11 -2.62 -6.88
CA PRO A 160 -9.73 -2.89 -7.29
C PRO A 160 -8.93 -3.74 -6.30
N ILE A 161 -9.31 -3.79 -5.03
CA ILE A 161 -8.64 -4.64 -4.01
C ILE A 161 -9.32 -6.00 -3.79
N LEU A 162 -10.43 -6.27 -4.47
CA LEU A 162 -11.08 -7.59 -4.46
C LEU A 162 -10.39 -8.52 -5.46
N PHE A 163 -9.19 -8.94 -5.14
CA PHE A 163 -8.38 -9.80 -5.98
C PHE A 163 -9.03 -11.16 -6.20
N VAL A 164 -9.00 -11.63 -7.45
CA VAL A 164 -9.58 -12.92 -7.87
C VAL A 164 -8.49 -13.98 -7.91
N VAL A 165 -8.77 -15.14 -7.34
CA VAL A 165 -7.89 -16.30 -7.30
C VAL A 165 -8.52 -17.48 -8.03
N ASN A 166 -7.69 -18.39 -8.54
CA ASN A 166 -8.09 -19.63 -9.16
C ASN A 166 -8.73 -20.56 -8.12
N SER A 167 -10.06 -20.60 -8.13
CA SER A 167 -10.84 -21.34 -7.12
C SER A 167 -10.69 -22.86 -7.26
N ASP A 168 -10.46 -23.36 -8.47
CA ASP A 168 -10.30 -24.80 -8.71
C ASP A 168 -8.93 -25.27 -8.22
N LEU A 169 -7.85 -24.53 -8.55
CA LEU A 169 -6.50 -24.82 -8.05
C LEU A 169 -6.42 -24.70 -6.52
N ALA A 170 -7.10 -23.70 -5.93
CA ALA A 170 -7.18 -23.57 -4.48
C ALA A 170 -7.88 -24.78 -3.85
N LYS A 171 -9.02 -25.21 -4.36
CA LYS A 171 -9.76 -26.39 -3.84
C LYS A 171 -8.98 -27.69 -3.99
N GLU A 172 -8.21 -27.84 -5.09
CA GLU A 172 -7.35 -29.01 -5.31
C GLU A 172 -6.23 -29.08 -4.26
N ASN A 173 -5.75 -27.95 -3.76
CA ASN A 173 -4.67 -27.85 -2.78
C ASN A 173 -5.16 -27.53 -1.35
N ALA A 174 -6.46 -27.56 -1.11
CA ALA A 174 -7.05 -27.41 0.21
C ALA A 174 -6.66 -28.58 1.10
N GLY A 175 -6.11 -28.29 2.30
CA GLY A 175 -5.73 -29.30 3.28
C GLY A 175 -6.86 -29.71 4.22
N ASP A 176 -6.62 -30.76 5.00
CA ASP A 176 -7.54 -31.16 6.08
C ASP A 176 -7.64 -30.02 7.11
N GLY A 177 -8.85 -29.45 7.24
CA GLY A 177 -9.10 -28.30 8.13
C GLY A 177 -8.77 -26.93 7.54
N ASP A 178 -8.24 -26.87 6.33
CA ASP A 178 -7.96 -25.63 5.57
C ASP A 178 -8.76 -25.60 4.25
N GLN A 179 -10.07 -25.49 4.35
CA GLN A 179 -10.98 -25.46 3.19
C GLN A 179 -10.75 -24.25 2.26
N TRP A 180 -10.02 -23.24 2.74
CA TRP A 180 -9.71 -22.02 2.01
C TRP A 180 -8.29 -22.00 1.44
N ALA A 181 -7.56 -23.12 1.53
CA ALA A 181 -6.20 -23.29 1.01
C ALA A 181 -5.21 -22.20 1.47
N GLN A 182 -5.32 -21.76 2.73
CA GLN A 182 -4.49 -20.69 3.28
C GLN A 182 -3.02 -21.09 3.29
N ASP A 183 -2.69 -22.32 3.70
CA ASP A 183 -1.32 -22.83 3.73
C ASP A 183 -0.68 -22.89 2.34
N TYR A 184 -1.47 -23.22 1.33
CA TYR A 184 -1.00 -23.26 -0.06
C TYR A 184 -0.77 -21.85 -0.62
N ILE A 185 -1.76 -20.96 -0.49
CA ILE A 185 -1.72 -19.58 -1.02
C ILE A 185 -0.69 -18.73 -0.27
N ALA A 186 -0.38 -19.05 0.99
CA ALA A 186 0.69 -18.37 1.73
C ALA A 186 2.06 -18.45 1.05
N ASN A 187 2.29 -19.42 0.14
CA ASN A 187 3.57 -19.66 -0.50
C ASN A 187 3.50 -19.71 -2.04
N ASN A 188 2.32 -19.59 -2.63
CA ASN A 188 2.11 -19.71 -4.07
C ASN A 188 1.17 -18.61 -4.57
N SER A 189 1.50 -17.97 -5.68
CA SER A 189 0.53 -17.14 -6.38
C SER A 189 -0.39 -18.03 -7.23
N ILE A 190 -1.68 -17.80 -7.15
CA ILE A 190 -2.71 -18.48 -7.94
C ILE A 190 -3.64 -17.44 -8.59
N GLY A 191 -3.06 -16.33 -9.01
CA GLY A 191 -3.77 -15.18 -9.54
C GLY A 191 -3.82 -15.14 -11.06
N ALA A 192 -4.32 -14.00 -11.53
CA ALA A 192 -4.44 -13.64 -12.94
C ALA A 192 -3.53 -12.45 -13.30
N GLY A 193 -2.67 -12.02 -12.37
CA GLY A 193 -1.79 -10.87 -12.56
C GLY A 193 -0.77 -11.07 -13.67
N ALA A 194 -0.19 -9.96 -14.12
CA ALA A 194 0.81 -9.95 -15.18
C ALA A 194 2.09 -10.73 -14.81
N PHE A 195 2.35 -10.92 -13.52
CA PHE A 195 3.49 -11.65 -13.01
C PHE A 195 3.05 -12.78 -12.08
N TYR A 196 3.86 -13.83 -12.00
CA TYR A 196 3.71 -14.92 -11.03
C TYR A 196 4.89 -14.94 -10.05
N LEU A 197 4.67 -15.49 -8.86
CA LEU A 197 5.70 -15.66 -7.85
C LEU A 197 6.69 -16.76 -8.29
N ASP A 198 7.94 -16.38 -8.53
CA ASP A 198 9.02 -17.32 -8.89
C ASP A 198 9.75 -17.81 -7.64
N SER A 199 10.15 -16.89 -6.75
CA SER A 199 10.83 -17.24 -5.52
C SER A 199 10.60 -16.18 -4.43
N TRP A 200 10.65 -16.61 -3.18
CA TRP A 200 10.52 -15.74 -2.02
C TRP A 200 11.45 -16.19 -0.89
N GLU A 201 12.46 -15.37 -0.63
CA GLU A 201 13.32 -15.50 0.54
C GLU A 201 12.76 -14.61 1.66
N ARG A 202 12.11 -15.25 2.65
CA ARG A 202 11.43 -14.55 3.73
C ARG A 202 12.37 -13.61 4.47
N GLY A 203 12.01 -12.32 4.53
CA GLY A 203 12.81 -11.28 5.18
C GLY A 203 13.95 -10.70 4.36
N ALA A 204 14.24 -11.20 3.16
CA ALA A 204 15.33 -10.73 2.30
C ALA A 204 14.86 -10.21 0.94
N GLY A 205 13.88 -10.88 0.32
CA GLY A 205 13.40 -10.44 -0.99
C GLY A 205 12.48 -11.43 -1.68
N MET A 206 11.98 -11.00 -2.83
CA MET A 206 11.03 -11.76 -3.65
C MET A 206 11.36 -11.55 -5.13
N THR A 207 11.19 -12.58 -5.94
CA THR A 207 11.27 -12.50 -7.40
C THR A 207 9.93 -12.88 -7.99
N ILE A 208 9.43 -12.04 -8.89
CA ILE A 208 8.25 -12.30 -9.70
C ILE A 208 8.64 -12.25 -11.18
N LYS A 209 8.00 -13.07 -12.01
CA LYS A 209 8.30 -13.18 -13.45
C LYS A 209 7.05 -12.98 -14.28
N ALA A 210 7.24 -12.41 -15.46
CA ALA A 210 6.18 -12.14 -16.41
C ALA A 210 5.44 -13.43 -16.81
N TYR A 211 4.12 -13.38 -16.77
CA TYR A 211 3.26 -14.44 -17.30
C TYR A 211 3.04 -14.21 -18.80
N GLU A 212 3.64 -15.06 -19.66
CA GLU A 212 3.57 -14.89 -21.11
C GLU A 212 2.13 -14.88 -21.65
N GLY A 213 1.22 -15.61 -20.99
CA GLY A 213 -0.19 -15.70 -21.35
C GLY A 213 -1.08 -14.54 -20.86
N TYR A 214 -0.48 -13.48 -20.33
CA TYR A 214 -1.23 -12.37 -19.75
C TYR A 214 -2.16 -11.71 -20.78
N HIS A 215 -3.43 -11.53 -20.44
CA HIS A 215 -4.50 -11.18 -21.37
C HIS A 215 -4.39 -9.78 -22.01
N LEU A 216 -3.61 -8.87 -21.41
CA LEU A 216 -3.34 -7.56 -21.99
C LEU A 216 -2.11 -7.58 -22.91
N GLY A 217 -1.39 -8.71 -22.98
CA GLY A 217 -0.18 -8.88 -23.80
C GLY A 217 1.04 -8.14 -23.27
N TRP A 218 2.15 -8.25 -23.99
CA TRP A 218 3.43 -7.66 -23.63
C TRP A 218 4.00 -6.84 -24.77
N SER A 219 4.69 -5.76 -24.45
CA SER A 219 5.54 -5.03 -25.40
C SER A 219 6.94 -5.65 -25.45
N ASP A 220 7.67 -5.40 -26.54
CA ASP A 220 9.07 -5.87 -26.69
C ASP A 220 10.03 -5.27 -25.63
N THR A 221 9.62 -4.20 -24.97
CA THR A 221 10.34 -3.51 -23.90
C THR A 221 9.72 -3.72 -22.52
N GLY A 222 8.71 -4.61 -22.42
CA GLY A 222 8.07 -4.96 -21.15
C GLY A 222 9.05 -5.59 -20.16
N ILE A 223 8.69 -5.59 -18.91
CA ILE A 223 9.51 -6.14 -17.82
C ILE A 223 9.32 -7.66 -17.75
N ASP A 224 10.40 -8.42 -17.85
CA ASP A 224 10.36 -9.89 -17.78
C ASP A 224 10.44 -10.42 -16.35
N GLU A 225 11.15 -9.70 -15.47
CA GLU A 225 11.42 -10.13 -14.10
C GLU A 225 11.54 -8.91 -13.18
N VAL A 226 10.94 -9.00 -12.00
CA VAL A 226 11.10 -8.01 -10.93
C VAL A 226 11.71 -8.69 -9.70
N ARG A 227 12.78 -8.09 -9.18
CA ARG A 227 13.46 -8.51 -7.94
C ARG A 227 13.25 -7.46 -6.87
N PHE A 228 12.51 -7.80 -5.84
CA PHE A 228 12.41 -6.98 -4.64
C PHE A 228 13.57 -7.34 -3.70
N VAL A 229 14.35 -6.34 -3.31
CA VAL A 229 15.43 -6.46 -2.33
C VAL A 229 15.02 -5.70 -1.07
N VAL A 230 14.80 -6.45 0.01
CA VAL A 230 14.40 -5.88 1.31
C VAL A 230 15.64 -5.44 2.07
N THR A 231 15.87 -4.14 2.16
CA THR A 231 16.95 -3.57 2.98
C THR A 231 16.68 -2.10 3.28
N ASN A 232 16.95 -1.68 4.52
CA ASN A 232 17.04 -0.28 4.95
C ASN A 232 18.50 0.17 5.15
N GLU A 233 19.47 -0.67 4.78
CA GLU A 233 20.89 -0.36 4.83
C GLU A 233 21.30 0.53 3.66
N GLU A 234 21.40 1.82 3.86
CA GLU A 234 21.73 2.83 2.83
C GLU A 234 23.01 2.52 2.04
N ALA A 235 24.01 1.93 2.71
CA ALA A 235 25.24 1.50 2.05
C ALA A 235 24.99 0.41 1.00
N THR A 236 24.04 -0.50 1.26
CA THR A 236 23.65 -1.55 0.33
C THR A 236 22.90 -0.95 -0.87
N VAL A 237 21.99 -0.01 -0.65
CA VAL A 237 21.24 0.67 -1.72
C VAL A 237 22.20 1.46 -2.63
N LYS A 238 23.15 2.21 -2.04
CA LYS A 238 24.21 2.92 -2.80
C LYS A 238 25.09 1.97 -3.59
N ALA A 239 25.42 0.79 -3.05
CA ALA A 239 26.22 -0.22 -3.76
C ALA A 239 25.48 -0.84 -4.95
N LEU A 240 24.19 -1.17 -4.80
CA LEU A 240 23.34 -1.64 -5.90
C LEU A 240 23.22 -0.60 -7.02
N ALA A 241 23.10 0.68 -6.66
CA ALA A 241 23.09 1.76 -7.65
C ALA A 241 24.46 1.90 -8.35
N ALA A 242 25.56 1.86 -7.61
CA ALA A 242 26.90 1.98 -8.18
C ALA A 242 27.29 0.81 -9.10
N SER A 243 26.74 -0.39 -8.88
CA SER A 243 26.90 -1.56 -9.78
C SER A 243 25.96 -1.51 -10.99
N GLY A 244 24.98 -0.61 -11.03
CA GLY A 244 23.94 -0.56 -12.06
C GLY A 244 22.83 -1.61 -11.87
N GLU A 245 22.79 -2.29 -10.73
CA GLU A 245 21.78 -3.31 -10.44
C GLU A 245 20.47 -2.72 -9.91
N LEU A 246 20.50 -1.58 -9.24
CA LEU A 246 19.29 -0.92 -8.76
C LEU A 246 18.48 -0.32 -9.91
N SER A 247 17.23 -0.68 -10.07
CA SER A 247 16.34 -0.06 -11.04
C SER A 247 15.47 1.03 -10.44
N MET A 248 15.06 0.84 -9.16
CA MET A 248 14.20 1.75 -8.43
C MET A 248 14.50 1.66 -6.94
N SER A 249 14.75 2.80 -6.28
CA SER A 249 14.89 2.83 -4.82
C SER A 249 13.52 2.87 -4.14
N SER A 250 13.49 2.56 -2.83
CA SER A 250 12.34 3.00 -2.01
C SER A 250 12.32 4.53 -1.92
N ASP A 251 11.22 5.08 -1.44
CA ASP A 251 11.04 6.51 -1.14
C ASP A 251 11.41 6.89 0.30
N ALA A 252 12.01 5.95 1.03
CA ALA A 252 12.39 6.07 2.44
C ALA A 252 13.91 6.17 2.66
N GLN A 253 14.67 6.63 1.66
CA GLN A 253 16.12 6.85 1.80
C GLN A 253 16.44 8.22 2.37
N ALA A 254 17.58 8.35 3.07
CA ALA A 254 18.08 9.66 3.46
C ALA A 254 18.48 10.52 2.25
N GLN A 255 18.40 11.85 2.37
CA GLN A 255 18.74 12.79 1.30
C GLN A 255 20.16 12.55 0.74
N GLU A 256 21.13 12.24 1.61
CA GLU A 256 22.50 11.92 1.19
C GLU A 256 22.59 10.74 0.22
N THR A 257 21.72 9.73 0.42
CA THR A 257 21.66 8.55 -0.47
C THR A 257 21.10 8.93 -1.82
N TYR A 258 20.01 9.71 -1.88
CA TYR A 258 19.50 10.26 -3.14
C TYR A 258 20.52 11.13 -3.87
N ASP A 259 21.24 12.01 -3.16
CA ASP A 259 22.29 12.85 -3.74
C ASP A 259 23.42 11.99 -4.32
N SER A 260 23.81 10.94 -3.60
CA SER A 260 24.87 10.01 -4.02
C SER A 260 24.46 9.24 -5.29
N ILE A 261 23.23 8.73 -5.34
CA ILE A 261 22.71 7.99 -6.50
C ILE A 261 22.47 8.94 -7.67
N GLY A 262 21.92 10.13 -7.42
CA GLY A 262 21.66 11.14 -8.44
C GLY A 262 22.92 11.70 -9.11
N ALA A 263 24.09 11.56 -8.48
CA ALA A 263 25.38 11.90 -9.07
C ALA A 263 25.86 10.86 -10.10
N LEU A 264 25.28 9.66 -10.15
CA LEU A 264 25.60 8.64 -11.14
C LEU A 264 24.91 8.97 -12.49
N SER A 265 25.65 8.72 -13.61
CA SER A 265 25.18 9.08 -14.96
C SER A 265 23.89 8.36 -15.36
N ASP A 266 23.68 7.15 -14.84
CA ASP A 266 22.63 6.24 -15.29
C ASP A 266 21.35 6.35 -14.43
N TYR A 267 21.32 7.29 -13.49
CA TYR A 267 20.19 7.52 -12.61
C TYR A 267 19.56 8.91 -12.78
N ARG A 268 18.29 8.99 -12.45
CA ARG A 268 17.55 10.23 -12.23
C ARG A 268 16.85 10.16 -10.87
N ILE A 269 16.70 11.31 -10.25
CA ILE A 269 15.90 11.44 -9.02
C ILE A 269 14.60 12.11 -9.40
N GLU A 270 13.50 11.46 -9.12
CA GLU A 270 12.16 12.03 -9.30
C GLU A 270 11.56 12.42 -7.96
N LYS A 271 10.91 13.59 -7.94
CA LYS A 271 10.11 14.08 -6.81
C LYS A 271 8.68 14.25 -7.29
N TYR A 272 7.74 13.74 -6.52
CA TYR A 272 6.33 13.83 -6.85
C TYR A 272 5.48 13.97 -5.59
N SER A 273 4.36 14.69 -5.72
CA SER A 273 3.38 14.81 -4.64
C SER A 273 2.57 13.53 -4.57
N THR A 274 2.32 13.07 -3.35
CA THR A 274 1.49 11.89 -3.09
C THR A 274 0.22 12.28 -2.35
N ALA A 275 -0.66 11.31 -2.10
CA ALA A 275 -1.76 11.42 -1.13
C ALA A 275 -1.43 10.65 0.17
N THR A 276 -0.16 10.35 0.40
CA THR A 276 0.30 9.68 1.61
C THR A 276 0.59 10.73 2.69
N ASN A 277 -0.04 10.58 3.82
CA ASN A 277 0.10 11.48 4.96
C ASN A 277 0.96 10.84 6.03
N PHE A 278 1.71 11.66 6.75
CA PHE A 278 2.45 11.27 7.94
C PHE A 278 1.78 11.82 9.20
N TYR A 279 1.56 10.92 10.14
CA TYR A 279 0.88 11.19 11.41
C TYR A 279 1.76 10.80 12.59
N LEU A 280 1.58 11.52 13.71
CA LEU A 280 1.84 10.93 15.02
C LEU A 280 0.48 10.46 15.54
N LYS A 281 0.21 9.16 15.42
CA LYS A 281 -1.01 8.53 15.92
C LYS A 281 -0.98 8.53 17.44
N LEU A 282 -1.97 9.13 18.07
CA LEU A 282 -2.05 9.25 19.53
C LEU A 282 -3.07 8.25 20.06
N ASN A 283 -2.63 7.27 20.85
CA ASN A 283 -3.55 6.29 21.43
C ASN A 283 -4.52 6.97 22.41
N ASN A 284 -5.74 7.27 21.99
CA ASN A 284 -6.73 8.03 22.75
C ASN A 284 -7.34 7.22 23.93
N SER A 285 -7.07 5.93 24.01
CA SER A 285 -7.70 5.03 24.97
C SER A 285 -6.77 4.65 26.14
N ILE A 286 -5.52 5.13 26.18
CA ILE A 286 -4.58 4.86 27.28
C ILE A 286 -3.99 6.16 27.85
N ALA A 287 -3.57 6.08 29.11
CA ALA A 287 -2.77 7.14 29.74
C ALA A 287 -1.39 7.28 29.08
N PRO A 288 -0.85 8.50 28.88
CA PRO A 288 -1.45 9.78 29.26
C PRO A 288 -2.28 10.41 28.12
N THR A 289 -2.34 9.80 26.94
CA THR A 289 -2.97 10.36 25.73
C THR A 289 -4.50 10.22 25.68
N ASP A 290 -5.11 9.58 26.69
CA ASP A 290 -6.56 9.65 26.96
C ASP A 290 -7.02 11.07 27.37
N ASP A 291 -6.11 11.91 27.90
CA ASP A 291 -6.39 13.31 28.21
C ASP A 291 -6.17 14.21 26.97
N VAL A 292 -7.22 14.86 26.52
CA VAL A 292 -7.19 15.77 25.35
C VAL A 292 -6.17 16.92 25.51
N ASN A 293 -5.92 17.39 26.73
CA ASN A 293 -4.92 18.43 26.96
C ASN A 293 -3.49 17.89 26.76
N ILE A 294 -3.25 16.63 27.08
CA ILE A 294 -1.97 15.98 26.76
C ILE A 294 -1.81 15.86 25.24
N ARG A 295 -2.83 15.43 24.50
CA ARG A 295 -2.77 15.38 23.04
C ARG A 295 -2.52 16.77 22.42
N LYS A 296 -3.21 17.81 22.90
CA LYS A 296 -2.98 19.19 22.48
C LYS A 296 -1.57 19.67 22.84
N ALA A 297 -1.05 19.30 24.02
CA ALA A 297 0.33 19.62 24.40
C ALA A 297 1.34 19.01 23.42
N ILE A 298 1.15 17.75 23.03
CA ILE A 298 2.01 17.07 22.04
C ILE A 298 1.96 17.79 20.69
N ALA A 299 0.76 18.16 20.23
CA ALA A 299 0.56 18.85 18.97
C ALA A 299 1.25 20.24 18.95
N TYR A 300 1.14 21.03 20.00
CA TYR A 300 1.84 22.31 20.09
C TYR A 300 3.34 22.20 20.41
N ALA A 301 3.80 21.04 20.89
CA ALA A 301 5.22 20.74 21.08
C ALA A 301 5.89 20.13 19.83
N THR A 302 5.13 19.81 18.78
CA THR A 302 5.65 19.28 17.53
C THR A 302 6.23 20.40 16.66
N ASP A 303 7.52 20.34 16.35
CA ASP A 303 8.20 21.29 15.44
C ASP A 303 7.98 20.89 13.99
N TYR A 304 6.81 21.29 13.45
CA TYR A 304 6.37 20.93 12.11
C TYR A 304 7.33 21.42 11.01
N ASP A 305 7.90 22.62 11.19
CA ASP A 305 8.75 23.23 10.17
C ASP A 305 10.08 22.48 10.07
N THR A 306 10.71 22.14 11.20
CA THR A 306 11.90 21.29 11.19
C THR A 306 11.62 19.92 10.59
N ILE A 307 10.47 19.32 10.92
CA ILE A 307 10.10 18.02 10.31
C ILE A 307 9.95 18.16 8.80
N ARG A 308 9.16 19.11 8.32
CA ARG A 308 8.81 19.26 6.88
C ARG A 308 9.95 19.78 6.01
N ASP A 309 10.77 20.66 6.55
CA ASP A 309 11.77 21.36 5.73
C ASP A 309 13.14 20.68 5.79
N VAL A 310 13.42 19.91 6.85
CA VAL A 310 14.74 19.35 7.11
C VAL A 310 14.76 17.83 7.11
N ILE A 311 13.79 17.18 7.80
CA ILE A 311 13.84 15.73 8.03
C ILE A 311 13.07 14.96 6.97
N LEU A 312 11.80 15.31 6.73
CA LEU A 312 10.89 14.61 5.82
C LEU A 312 10.11 15.62 4.99
N PRO A 313 10.54 15.91 3.74
CA PRO A 313 9.88 16.89 2.90
C PRO A 313 8.40 16.61 2.64
N GLY A 314 7.55 17.61 2.83
CA GLY A 314 6.12 17.47 2.62
C GLY A 314 5.34 18.78 2.74
N ALA A 315 4.10 18.76 2.23
CA ALA A 315 3.17 19.87 2.40
C ALA A 315 2.48 19.80 3.77
N PRO A 316 2.12 20.94 4.39
CA PRO A 316 1.37 20.95 5.63
C PRO A 316 0.07 20.15 5.53
N LEU A 317 -0.19 19.30 6.50
CA LEU A 317 -1.43 18.54 6.65
C LEU A 317 -2.28 19.19 7.75
N THR A 318 -3.51 19.57 7.43
CA THR A 318 -4.37 20.29 8.38
C THR A 318 -5.39 19.41 9.10
N GLY A 319 -5.55 18.18 8.63
CA GLY A 319 -6.51 17.19 9.17
C GLY A 319 -6.19 15.79 8.66
N PRO A 320 -7.06 14.82 8.88
CA PRO A 320 -6.78 13.40 8.56
C PRO A 320 -6.66 13.08 7.07
N MET A 321 -7.22 13.91 6.19
CA MET A 321 -7.29 13.64 4.74
C MET A 321 -6.42 14.64 3.96
N PRO A 322 -5.73 14.21 2.88
CA PRO A 322 -4.96 15.11 2.03
C PRO A 322 -5.86 15.97 1.12
N PRO A 323 -5.39 17.13 0.66
CA PRO A 323 -6.20 18.06 -0.14
C PRO A 323 -6.53 17.57 -1.56
N ILE A 324 -6.07 16.40 -1.97
CA ILE A 324 -6.41 15.82 -3.29
C ILE A 324 -7.92 15.59 -3.45
N PHE A 325 -8.65 15.39 -2.36
CA PHE A 325 -10.12 15.29 -2.33
C PHE A 325 -10.74 16.65 -2.04
N ALA A 326 -10.49 17.62 -2.92
CA ALA A 326 -10.77 19.05 -2.70
C ALA A 326 -12.21 19.35 -2.28
N ASP A 327 -13.22 18.66 -2.85
CA ASP A 327 -14.62 18.88 -2.56
C ASP A 327 -15.02 18.47 -1.13
N ALA A 328 -14.29 17.52 -0.55
CA ALA A 328 -14.46 17.04 0.81
C ALA A 328 -13.48 17.69 1.81
N TYR A 329 -12.59 18.59 1.35
CA TYR A 329 -11.55 19.21 2.15
C TYR A 329 -12.02 20.57 2.69
N PRO A 330 -11.98 20.81 4.01
CA PRO A 330 -12.34 22.11 4.59
C PRO A 330 -11.16 23.08 4.48
N ASP A 331 -11.45 24.34 4.15
CA ASP A 331 -10.49 25.43 4.02
C ASP A 331 -10.35 26.31 5.28
N ASP A 332 -11.17 26.03 6.30
CA ASP A 332 -11.29 26.84 7.52
C ASP A 332 -10.53 26.25 8.73
N ILE A 333 -9.93 25.07 8.60
CA ILE A 333 -9.15 24.44 9.68
C ILE A 333 -7.81 25.15 9.85
N GLN A 334 -7.54 25.55 11.10
CA GLN A 334 -6.24 26.09 11.52
C GLN A 334 -5.52 25.03 12.36
N PRO A 335 -4.51 24.34 11.82
CA PRO A 335 -3.78 23.32 12.56
C PRO A 335 -2.94 23.96 13.68
N PRO A 336 -2.57 23.19 14.72
CA PRO A 336 -1.58 23.62 15.68
C PRO A 336 -0.27 24.03 14.99
N SER A 337 0.40 25.02 15.57
CA SER A 337 1.77 25.42 15.22
C SER A 337 2.68 25.21 16.43
N PHE A 338 3.97 25.09 16.19
CA PHE A 338 4.94 24.93 17.26
C PHE A 338 4.92 26.11 18.24
N ASP A 339 4.51 25.84 19.48
CA ASP A 339 4.43 26.83 20.56
C ASP A 339 4.60 26.14 21.93
N LEU A 340 5.82 26.18 22.46
CA LEU A 340 6.16 25.54 23.73
C LEU A 340 5.43 26.15 24.94
N ALA A 341 5.15 27.45 24.90
CA ALA A 341 4.43 28.09 26.01
C ALA A 341 3.00 27.56 26.08
N LYS A 342 2.35 27.47 24.92
CA LYS A 342 1.00 26.92 24.81
C LYS A 342 0.96 25.41 25.08
N ALA A 343 1.96 24.66 24.63
CA ALA A 343 2.10 23.24 24.96
C ALA A 343 2.15 23.04 26.48
N LYS A 344 2.97 23.85 27.17
CA LYS A 344 3.05 23.81 28.64
C LYS A 344 1.74 24.19 29.33
N GLU A 345 1.00 25.19 28.85
CA GLU A 345 -0.32 25.55 29.38
C GLU A 345 -1.29 24.36 29.31
N PHE A 346 -1.24 23.57 28.24
CA PHE A 346 -2.05 22.35 28.13
C PHE A 346 -1.60 21.27 29.12
N VAL A 347 -0.30 21.06 29.31
CA VAL A 347 0.21 20.13 30.36
C VAL A 347 -0.29 20.57 31.74
N ASP A 348 -0.19 21.87 32.04
CA ASP A 348 -0.62 22.44 33.33
C ASP A 348 -2.16 22.39 33.51
N SER A 349 -2.92 22.26 32.42
CA SER A 349 -4.39 22.13 32.42
C SER A 349 -4.87 20.66 32.36
N SER A 350 -3.96 19.71 32.21
CA SER A 350 -4.27 18.29 32.12
C SER A 350 -4.51 17.65 33.49
N SER A 351 -5.04 16.45 33.48
CA SER A 351 -5.16 15.61 34.69
C SER A 351 -3.80 15.23 35.29
N TYR A 352 -2.70 15.49 34.59
CA TYR A 352 -1.32 15.21 34.98
C TYR A 352 -0.59 16.44 35.58
N ALA A 353 -1.26 17.58 35.68
CA ALA A 353 -0.68 18.81 36.23
C ALA A 353 -0.01 18.57 37.59
N GLY A 354 1.30 18.89 37.68
CA GLY A 354 2.07 18.77 38.92
C GLY A 354 2.36 17.34 39.42
N LYS A 355 2.12 16.30 38.60
CA LYS A 355 2.33 14.90 39.00
C LYS A 355 3.76 14.36 38.74
N GLY A 356 4.74 15.23 38.43
CA GLY A 356 6.11 14.82 38.08
C GLY A 356 6.25 14.54 36.59
N PRO A 357 7.38 13.96 36.14
CA PRO A 357 7.55 13.62 34.74
C PRO A 357 6.46 12.64 34.27
N ILE A 358 5.87 12.93 33.11
CA ILE A 358 4.84 12.10 32.47
C ILE A 358 5.54 11.14 31.53
N ASP A 359 5.55 9.85 31.87
CA ASP A 359 6.11 8.82 30.97
C ASP A 359 5.28 8.73 29.70
N ILE A 360 5.94 8.81 28.53
CA ILE A 360 5.31 8.69 27.22
C ILE A 360 6.19 7.94 26.24
N GLU A 361 5.62 6.95 25.58
CA GLU A 361 6.33 6.13 24.60
C GLU A 361 6.09 6.64 23.19
N VAL A 362 7.16 6.70 22.37
CA VAL A 362 7.13 7.07 20.95
C VAL A 362 7.64 5.89 20.14
N MET A 363 6.76 5.22 19.41
CA MET A 363 7.10 4.10 18.55
C MET A 363 7.34 4.57 17.11
N TYR A 364 8.33 3.95 16.47
CA TYR A 364 8.70 4.20 15.09
C TYR A 364 9.38 2.99 14.45
N VAL A 365 9.45 2.94 13.11
CA VAL A 365 10.05 1.83 12.38
C VAL A 365 11.57 1.83 12.56
N ALA A 366 12.09 0.74 13.14
CA ALA A 366 13.51 0.55 13.37
C ALA A 366 14.30 0.57 12.05
N GLY A 367 15.35 1.41 11.99
CA GLY A 367 16.23 1.55 10.84
C GLY A 367 15.78 2.59 9.81
N LEU A 368 14.63 3.26 9.98
CA LEU A 368 14.26 4.43 9.20
C LEU A 368 14.84 5.69 9.87
N ALA A 369 15.90 6.25 9.28
CA ALA A 369 16.66 7.34 9.86
C ALA A 369 15.80 8.58 10.16
N PHE A 370 14.92 8.96 9.25
CA PHE A 370 14.04 10.12 9.41
C PHE A 370 13.01 9.94 10.55
N GLU A 371 12.48 8.72 10.76
CA GLU A 371 11.58 8.47 11.90
C GLU A 371 12.31 8.51 13.24
N GLU A 372 13.55 8.01 13.29
CA GLU A 372 14.41 8.16 14.46
C GLU A 372 14.71 9.63 14.75
N GLU A 373 15.04 10.43 13.74
CA GLU A 373 15.30 11.87 13.87
C GLU A 373 14.05 12.61 14.39
N ILE A 374 12.85 12.29 13.88
CA ILE A 374 11.59 12.84 14.39
C ILE A 374 11.37 12.42 15.85
N GLY A 375 11.61 11.16 16.19
CA GLY A 375 11.52 10.65 17.56
C GLY A 375 12.46 11.39 18.52
N LEU A 376 13.70 11.62 18.11
CA LEU A 376 14.70 12.39 18.88
C LEU A 376 14.30 13.87 19.03
N LEU A 377 13.78 14.47 17.97
CA LEU A 377 13.27 15.85 18.00
C LEU A 377 12.12 15.96 19.01
N LEU A 378 11.09 15.09 18.90
CA LEU A 378 9.96 15.04 19.83
C LEU A 378 10.44 14.87 21.28
N LYS A 379 11.36 13.94 21.53
CA LYS A 379 11.94 13.72 22.85
C LYS A 379 12.61 14.98 23.38
N SER A 380 13.44 15.63 22.55
CA SER A 380 14.19 16.82 22.95
C SER A 380 13.28 17.97 23.39
N VAL A 381 12.08 18.06 22.78
CA VAL A 381 11.10 19.11 23.08
C VAL A 381 10.19 18.71 24.24
N LEU A 382 9.57 17.52 24.19
CA LEU A 382 8.61 17.06 25.21
C LEU A 382 9.23 16.99 26.61
N ASP A 383 10.49 16.53 26.72
CA ASP A 383 11.19 16.43 28.00
C ASP A 383 11.36 17.82 28.66
N THR A 384 11.36 18.93 27.89
CA THR A 384 11.45 20.31 28.44
C THR A 384 10.15 20.79 29.08
N ILE A 385 9.02 20.20 28.73
CA ILE A 385 7.69 20.61 29.22
C ILE A 385 7.07 19.62 30.21
N GLY A 386 7.86 18.65 30.69
CA GLY A 386 7.48 17.79 31.81
C GLY A 386 7.22 16.32 31.46
N PHE A 387 7.55 15.89 30.24
CA PHE A 387 7.50 14.48 29.88
C PHE A 387 8.84 13.77 30.18
N ASN A 388 8.77 12.46 30.26
CA ASN A 388 9.88 11.52 30.17
C ASN A 388 9.66 10.65 28.95
N THR A 389 10.21 11.05 27.82
CA THR A 389 9.96 10.44 26.52
C THR A 389 10.84 9.22 26.32
N ILE A 390 10.22 8.08 26.02
CA ILE A 390 10.85 6.78 25.81
C ILE A 390 10.69 6.41 24.33
N LEU A 391 11.81 6.33 23.60
CA LEU A 391 11.82 5.93 22.20
C LEU A 391 11.73 4.41 22.09
N LYS A 392 10.86 3.92 21.20
CA LYS A 392 10.59 2.50 20.93
C LYS A 392 10.76 2.19 19.43
N PRO A 393 12.01 1.96 18.98
CA PRO A 393 12.22 1.44 17.63
C PRO A 393 11.75 -0.02 17.54
N GLU A 394 10.84 -0.31 16.61
CA GLU A 394 10.32 -1.65 16.37
C GLU A 394 10.31 -1.96 14.86
N PRO A 395 10.57 -3.20 14.43
CA PRO A 395 10.32 -3.59 13.05
C PRO A 395 8.85 -3.43 12.68
N TRP A 396 8.54 -3.09 11.44
CA TRP A 396 7.15 -2.83 11.01
C TRP A 396 6.17 -3.95 11.37
N ASN A 397 6.53 -5.21 11.11
CA ASN A 397 5.68 -6.35 11.47
C ASN A 397 5.40 -6.43 12.98
N ARG A 398 6.33 -5.97 13.83
CA ARG A 398 6.08 -5.90 15.27
C ARG A 398 5.17 -4.73 15.63
N MET A 399 5.30 -3.60 14.94
CA MET A 399 4.38 -2.46 15.12
C MET A 399 2.94 -2.86 14.78
N THR A 400 2.73 -3.59 13.68
CA THR A 400 1.39 -4.09 13.28
C THR A 400 0.82 -5.06 14.30
N GLU A 401 1.64 -5.93 14.87
CA GLU A 401 1.22 -6.84 15.94
C GLU A 401 0.82 -6.07 17.22
N LEU A 402 1.63 -5.07 17.61
CA LEU A 402 1.34 -4.24 18.80
C LEU A 402 0.07 -3.40 18.64
N ALA A 403 -0.25 -2.99 17.41
CA ALA A 403 -1.48 -2.26 17.10
C ALA A 403 -2.76 -3.09 17.36
N GLY A 404 -2.65 -4.42 17.41
CA GLY A 404 -3.78 -5.33 17.62
C GLY A 404 -4.44 -5.27 19.01
N ASP A 405 -3.77 -4.68 20.02
CA ASP A 405 -4.31 -4.51 21.37
C ASP A 405 -4.04 -3.10 21.89
N VAL A 406 -5.06 -2.47 22.43
CA VAL A 406 -5.01 -1.10 22.97
C VAL A 406 -3.91 -0.90 24.02
N ASN A 407 -3.65 -1.92 24.85
CA ASN A 407 -2.66 -1.84 25.93
C ASN A 407 -1.22 -2.09 25.45
N THR A 408 -1.03 -2.63 24.24
CA THR A 408 0.29 -2.84 23.63
C THR A 408 0.65 -1.75 22.64
N THR A 409 -0.35 -1.00 22.13
CA THR A 409 -0.14 0.16 21.26
C THR A 409 0.41 1.32 22.09
N PRO A 410 1.62 1.84 21.83
CA PRO A 410 2.19 2.98 22.54
C PRO A 410 1.37 4.26 22.44
N ALA A 411 1.68 5.23 23.29
CA ALA A 411 0.97 6.51 23.36
C ALA A 411 1.13 7.35 22.09
N ILE A 412 2.32 7.32 21.45
CA ILE A 412 2.63 8.03 20.19
C ILE A 412 3.20 7.01 19.20
N ASN A 413 2.68 6.98 17.98
CA ASN A 413 3.11 6.06 16.94
C ASN A 413 3.33 6.82 15.63
N GLN A 414 4.51 6.72 15.03
CA GLN A 414 4.82 7.31 13.73
C GLN A 414 4.27 6.41 12.63
N VAL A 415 3.35 6.93 11.82
CA VAL A 415 2.64 6.14 10.80
C VAL A 415 2.42 6.94 9.53
N PHE A 416 2.74 6.35 8.39
CA PHE A 416 2.25 6.81 7.10
C PHE A 416 0.91 6.16 6.77
N TYR A 417 0.02 6.94 6.17
CA TYR A 417 -1.22 6.40 5.62
C TYR A 417 -1.51 7.00 4.25
N GLY A 418 -1.60 6.14 3.23
CA GLY A 418 -2.07 6.45 1.89
C GLY A 418 -3.47 5.87 1.66
N ALA A 419 -4.14 6.32 0.60
CA ALA A 419 -5.47 5.83 0.28
C ALA A 419 -5.46 4.33 -0.06
N THR A 420 -6.15 3.51 0.71
CA THR A 420 -6.35 2.08 0.40
C THR A 420 -7.27 1.91 -0.82
N TYR A 421 -8.19 2.84 -1.04
CA TYR A 421 -9.06 2.96 -2.21
C TYR A 421 -9.34 4.45 -2.50
N PRO A 422 -9.60 4.83 -3.76
CA PRO A 422 -9.68 6.24 -4.18
C PRO A 422 -11.00 6.90 -3.76
N SER A 423 -11.17 7.12 -2.46
CA SER A 423 -12.34 7.77 -1.88
C SER A 423 -11.94 8.51 -0.61
N PRO A 424 -12.56 9.65 -0.26
CA PRO A 424 -12.42 10.28 1.06
C PRO A 424 -12.65 9.30 2.21
N ASP A 425 -13.59 8.39 2.07
CA ASP A 425 -13.96 7.37 3.07
C ASP A 425 -12.77 6.61 3.64
N THR A 426 -11.76 6.31 2.81
CA THR A 426 -10.57 5.55 3.25
C THR A 426 -9.83 6.23 4.40
N PHE A 427 -9.79 7.58 4.43
CA PHE A 427 -9.10 8.34 5.47
C PHE A 427 -9.90 8.42 6.77
N PHE A 428 -11.19 8.11 6.74
CA PHE A 428 -12.04 8.14 7.93
C PHE A 428 -12.36 6.76 8.45
N PHE A 429 -12.89 5.87 7.60
CA PHE A 429 -13.29 4.55 8.04
C PHE A 429 -12.10 3.71 8.50
N THR A 430 -11.07 3.63 7.67
CA THR A 430 -9.91 2.79 7.93
C THR A 430 -9.10 3.23 9.16
N GLN A 431 -9.10 4.53 9.44
CA GLN A 431 -8.32 5.08 10.54
C GLN A 431 -9.16 5.29 11.81
N TYR A 432 -10.35 5.89 11.71
CA TYR A 432 -11.07 6.44 12.88
C TYR A 432 -12.35 5.71 13.25
N HIS A 433 -12.85 4.79 12.40
CA HIS A 433 -14.05 4.03 12.77
C HIS A 433 -13.68 2.90 13.74
N SER A 434 -14.45 2.73 14.83
CA SER A 434 -14.20 1.72 15.87
C SER A 434 -14.15 0.27 15.36
N ARG A 435 -14.74 -0.04 14.19
CA ARG A 435 -14.61 -1.34 13.52
C ARG A 435 -13.21 -1.60 12.94
N ALA A 436 -12.46 -0.56 12.62
CA ALA A 436 -11.09 -0.67 12.11
C ALA A 436 -10.03 -0.75 13.23
N LYS A 437 -10.44 -0.63 14.50
CA LYS A 437 -9.54 -0.73 15.66
C LYS A 437 -8.73 -2.04 15.65
N GLY A 438 -7.52 -1.97 16.15
CA GLY A 438 -6.62 -3.14 16.16
C GLY A 438 -5.90 -3.36 14.84
N THR A 439 -6.01 -2.42 13.89
CA THR A 439 -5.18 -2.37 12.69
C THR A 439 -4.07 -1.33 12.85
N TRP A 440 -3.01 -1.46 12.08
CA TRP A 440 -1.92 -0.47 12.06
C TRP A 440 -2.38 0.93 11.62
N ALA A 441 -3.44 1.02 10.82
CA ALA A 441 -3.99 2.30 10.36
C ALA A 441 -4.77 3.03 11.46
N SER A 442 -5.25 2.32 12.49
CA SER A 442 -6.09 2.83 13.58
C SER A 442 -5.38 2.73 14.95
N MET A 443 -4.07 3.07 14.99
CA MET A 443 -3.27 3.07 16.23
C MET A 443 -3.68 4.19 17.20
N GLU A 444 -4.51 5.16 16.77
CA GLU A 444 -5.04 6.18 17.65
C GLU A 444 -6.12 5.65 18.61
N TRP A 445 -6.65 4.43 18.37
CA TRP A 445 -7.66 3.79 19.23
C TRP A 445 -8.79 4.76 19.63
N LEU A 446 -9.28 5.54 18.65
CA LEU A 446 -10.43 6.40 18.84
C LEU A 446 -11.70 5.55 18.92
N LEU A 447 -12.40 5.62 20.04
CA LEU A 447 -13.67 4.92 20.29
C LEU A 447 -14.73 5.98 20.55
N ASP A 448 -15.23 6.63 19.50
CA ASP A 448 -16.18 7.74 19.55
C ASP A 448 -17.43 7.40 18.72
N ASP A 449 -18.55 7.14 19.39
CA ASP A 449 -19.82 6.77 18.76
C ASP A 449 -20.35 7.86 17.80
N GLU A 450 -20.03 9.14 18.01
CA GLU A 450 -20.43 10.23 17.11
C GLU A 450 -19.62 10.18 15.81
N VAL A 451 -18.30 9.95 15.90
CA VAL A 451 -17.44 9.75 14.74
C VAL A 451 -17.89 8.54 13.94
N ASP A 452 -18.15 7.41 14.61
CA ASP A 452 -18.68 6.20 13.98
C ASP A 452 -19.99 6.47 13.22
N ALA A 453 -20.93 7.16 13.87
CA ALA A 453 -22.23 7.46 13.25
C ALA A 453 -22.10 8.39 12.02
N MET A 454 -21.20 9.37 12.07
CA MET A 454 -20.95 10.28 10.94
C MET A 454 -20.31 9.52 9.76
N ILE A 455 -19.35 8.65 10.04
CA ILE A 455 -18.71 7.80 9.01
C ILE A 455 -19.74 6.85 8.39
N ASP A 456 -20.56 6.18 9.21
CA ASP A 456 -21.61 5.28 8.73
C ASP A 456 -22.68 6.03 7.91
N GLU A 457 -23.05 7.26 8.28
CA GLU A 457 -23.94 8.10 7.46
C GLU A 457 -23.31 8.36 6.09
N ALA A 458 -22.07 8.85 6.02
CA ALA A 458 -21.39 9.15 4.77
C ALA A 458 -21.30 7.93 3.83
N ARG A 459 -21.08 6.75 4.40
CA ARG A 459 -20.94 5.49 3.64
C ARG A 459 -22.26 4.98 3.05
N THR A 460 -23.40 5.42 3.55
CA THR A 460 -24.71 4.90 3.14
C THR A 460 -25.49 5.83 2.23
N ILE A 461 -25.10 7.09 2.07
CA ILE A 461 -25.79 8.04 1.22
C ILE A 461 -25.15 8.12 -0.17
N SER A 462 -25.98 8.35 -1.19
CA SER A 462 -25.54 8.53 -2.57
C SER A 462 -25.39 10.00 -3.00
N ASP A 463 -25.80 10.94 -2.16
CA ASP A 463 -25.65 12.37 -2.38
C ASP A 463 -24.22 12.78 -2.06
N VAL A 464 -23.42 13.01 -3.10
CA VAL A 464 -21.99 13.34 -2.99
C VAL A 464 -21.75 14.66 -2.28
N ASP A 465 -22.60 15.67 -2.49
CA ASP A 465 -22.47 16.97 -1.82
C ASP A 465 -22.69 16.80 -0.30
N ARG A 466 -23.70 16.02 0.08
CA ARG A 466 -23.95 15.71 1.49
C ARG A 466 -22.82 14.87 2.10
N GLN A 467 -22.25 13.90 1.37
CA GLN A 467 -21.07 13.15 1.81
C GLN A 467 -19.89 14.08 2.10
N ASN A 468 -19.59 14.98 1.16
CA ASN A 468 -18.49 15.93 1.30
C ASN A 468 -18.65 16.82 2.53
N GLU A 469 -19.89 17.29 2.82
CA GLU A 469 -20.15 18.08 4.03
C GLU A 469 -19.93 17.27 5.32
N ILE A 470 -20.27 15.98 5.33
CA ILE A 470 -19.99 15.10 6.48
C ILE A 470 -18.48 14.93 6.64
N TYR A 471 -17.73 14.68 5.57
CA TYR A 471 -16.27 14.55 5.66
C TYR A 471 -15.58 15.84 6.12
N LYS A 472 -16.08 17.01 5.72
CA LYS A 472 -15.60 18.29 6.26
C LYS A 472 -15.88 18.43 7.76
N ALA A 473 -17.06 18.02 8.20
CA ALA A 473 -17.42 18.05 9.61
C ALA A 473 -16.59 17.07 10.44
N LEU A 474 -16.35 15.86 9.94
CA LEU A 474 -15.47 14.87 10.55
C LEU A 474 -14.05 15.42 10.74
N GLN A 475 -13.48 16.05 9.70
CA GLN A 475 -12.14 16.65 9.82
C GLN A 475 -12.10 17.72 10.91
N ARG A 476 -13.10 18.61 10.97
CA ARG A 476 -13.15 19.64 12.03
C ARG A 476 -13.19 19.01 13.42
N LYS A 477 -14.04 17.99 13.62
CA LYS A 477 -14.15 17.28 14.90
C LYS A 477 -12.83 16.60 15.29
N LEU A 478 -12.22 15.83 14.38
CA LEU A 478 -10.98 15.10 14.66
C LEU A 478 -9.79 16.04 14.98
N VAL A 479 -9.76 17.22 14.35
CA VAL A 479 -8.77 18.25 14.65
C VAL A 479 -9.06 18.95 15.97
N GLU A 480 -10.32 19.28 16.29
CA GLU A 480 -10.71 19.89 17.55
C GLU A 480 -10.42 19.00 18.76
N ASP A 481 -10.70 17.69 18.61
CA ASP A 481 -10.45 16.67 19.63
C ASP A 481 -8.97 16.25 19.68
N GLN A 482 -8.16 16.72 18.73
CA GLN A 482 -6.74 16.35 18.58
C GLN A 482 -6.55 14.84 18.65
N SER A 483 -7.28 14.10 17.83
CA SER A 483 -7.21 12.64 17.79
C SER A 483 -5.79 12.15 17.43
N ASP A 484 -5.11 12.89 16.54
CA ASP A 484 -3.75 12.67 16.09
C ASP A 484 -2.99 13.99 15.96
N VAL A 485 -1.67 13.93 15.75
CA VAL A 485 -0.92 15.07 15.20
C VAL A 485 -0.81 14.90 13.68
N PHE A 486 -1.45 15.78 12.93
CA PHE A 486 -1.43 15.83 11.48
C PHE A 486 -0.19 16.59 11.03
N VAL A 487 0.83 15.88 10.50
CA VAL A 487 2.15 16.50 10.31
C VAL A 487 2.33 17.03 8.89
N LEU A 488 2.24 16.13 7.90
CA LEU A 488 2.46 16.48 6.50
C LEU A 488 1.78 15.49 5.54
N THR A 489 1.52 15.97 4.30
CA THR A 489 1.36 15.10 3.13
C THR A 489 2.72 14.98 2.46
N GLN A 490 3.18 13.76 2.28
CA GLN A 490 4.53 13.45 1.81
C GLN A 490 4.77 13.94 0.37
N GLN A 491 5.94 14.53 0.15
CA GLN A 491 6.53 14.64 -1.15
C GLN A 491 7.54 13.50 -1.31
N SER A 492 7.13 12.45 -2.00
CA SER A 492 8.00 11.30 -2.23
C SER A 492 9.14 11.65 -3.19
N GLN A 493 10.28 11.02 -2.94
CA GLN A 493 11.47 11.11 -3.76
C GLN A 493 12.02 9.70 -3.98
N GLN A 494 12.32 9.36 -5.23
CA GLN A 494 12.89 8.05 -5.57
C GLN A 494 13.98 8.18 -6.61
N ALA A 495 14.96 7.28 -6.54
CA ALA A 495 15.97 7.11 -7.56
C ALA A 495 15.50 6.06 -8.58
N PHE A 496 15.57 6.40 -9.85
CA PHE A 496 15.24 5.51 -10.96
C PHE A 496 16.45 5.35 -11.88
N HIS A 497 16.72 4.13 -12.30
CA HIS A 497 17.61 3.91 -13.45
C HIS A 497 16.98 4.54 -14.69
N LYS A 498 17.77 5.21 -15.54
CA LYS A 498 17.25 5.95 -16.71
C LYS A 498 16.53 5.08 -17.72
N CYS A 499 16.88 3.80 -17.79
CA CYS A 499 16.21 2.84 -18.67
C CYS A 499 14.80 2.46 -18.19
N LEU A 500 14.48 2.59 -16.90
CA LEU A 500 13.13 2.31 -16.40
C LEU A 500 12.21 3.49 -16.69
N GLN A 501 11.21 3.25 -17.54
CA GLN A 501 10.23 4.25 -18.00
C GLN A 501 8.82 3.81 -17.61
N GLY A 502 7.86 4.77 -17.62
CA GLY A 502 6.43 4.48 -17.44
C GLY A 502 5.95 4.43 -15.98
N PHE A 503 6.82 4.68 -15.00
CA PHE A 503 6.35 4.86 -13.62
C PHE A 503 5.36 6.05 -13.56
N THR A 504 4.23 5.82 -12.93
CA THR A 504 3.21 6.86 -12.67
C THR A 504 2.62 6.63 -11.29
N TRP A 505 2.74 7.62 -10.42
CA TRP A 505 2.08 7.57 -9.13
C TRP A 505 0.56 7.55 -9.28
N VAL A 506 -0.11 6.74 -8.46
CA VAL A 506 -1.57 6.57 -8.47
C VAL A 506 -2.11 6.86 -7.07
N PRO A 507 -3.26 7.54 -6.90
CA PRO A 507 -3.81 7.88 -5.59
C PRO A 507 -4.49 6.68 -4.90
N MET A 508 -3.82 5.56 -4.89
CA MET A 508 -4.20 4.33 -4.20
C MET A 508 -2.94 3.55 -3.83
N GLN A 509 -2.89 3.02 -2.63
CA GLN A 509 -1.72 2.39 -2.05
C GLN A 509 -1.10 1.33 -2.95
N SER A 510 0.16 1.53 -3.34
CA SER A 510 1.03 0.61 -4.11
C SER A 510 0.58 0.26 -5.54
N PHE A 511 -0.47 0.88 -6.06
CA PHE A 511 -0.91 0.63 -7.45
C PHE A 511 0.05 1.22 -8.49
N GLU A 512 0.90 2.17 -8.10
CA GLU A 512 2.02 2.68 -8.89
C GLU A 512 3.07 1.61 -9.23
N PHE A 513 3.13 0.51 -8.48
CA PHE A 513 4.04 -0.62 -8.70
C PHE A 513 3.50 -1.65 -9.69
N ASN A 514 2.54 -1.32 -10.51
CA ASN A 514 2.12 -2.18 -11.63
C ASN A 514 3.21 -2.21 -12.71
N PHE A 515 4.12 -3.18 -12.64
CA PHE A 515 5.26 -3.30 -13.54
C PHE A 515 4.88 -3.64 -14.99
N HIS A 516 3.69 -4.14 -15.25
CA HIS A 516 3.20 -4.34 -16.62
C HIS A 516 3.07 -3.02 -17.40
N THR A 517 2.83 -1.90 -16.71
CA THR A 517 2.74 -0.57 -17.33
C THR A 517 4.11 0.08 -17.55
N MET A 518 5.17 -0.50 -16.99
CA MET A 518 6.53 0.02 -17.11
C MET A 518 7.29 -0.65 -18.25
N GLN A 519 8.37 -0.01 -18.69
CA GLN A 519 9.20 -0.48 -19.78
C GLN A 519 10.68 -0.31 -19.45
N TRP A 520 11.52 -1.18 -20.00
CA TRP A 520 12.96 -1.07 -19.92
C TRP A 520 13.52 -0.61 -21.28
N VAL A 521 13.81 0.67 -21.40
CA VAL A 521 14.28 1.30 -22.64
C VAL A 521 15.55 2.08 -22.34
N CYS A 522 16.70 1.55 -22.83
CA CYS A 522 17.98 2.26 -22.77
C CYS A 522 18.25 2.95 -24.09
N ASP A 523 18.68 4.21 -24.05
CA ASP A 523 19.07 5.02 -25.21
C ASP A 523 20.44 4.58 -25.78
#